data_701a1592d55a0c5ae28715ac1ebba4c4
#
_entry.id   701a1592d55a0c5ae28715ac1ebba4c4
#
_cell.length_a   1.000
_cell.length_b   1.000
_cell.length_c   1.000
_cell.angle_alpha   90.00
_cell.angle_beta   90.00
_cell.angle_gamma   90.00
#
_symmetry.space_group_name_H-M   'P 1'
#
loop_
_entity.id
_entity.type
_entity.pdbx_description
1 polymer ?
#
loop_
_entity_poly.entity_id
_entity_poly.type
_entity_poly.pdbx_seq_one_letter_code
_entity_poly.pdbx_strand_id
1 'polypeptide(L)'
;MPSAETTALERLPNETIQAAFDKLSDEHRAVVYLADVEQFSYKEISQILGIPLGTVMSRLHRGRSQLRDELSEYAREYGIGVK
;
A
#
# COMPACT_ATOMS: atom_id res chain seq x y z
N MET A 1 -7.81 11.41 15.26
CA MET A 1 -6.52 11.01 15.85
C MET A 1 -5.96 9.83 15.11
N PRO A 2 -4.74 9.90 14.64
CA PRO A 2 -4.14 8.74 14.00
C PRO A 2 -3.89 7.63 15.01
N SER A 3 -3.96 6.41 14.57
CA SER A 3 -3.62 5.27 15.40
C SER A 3 -2.11 5.25 15.65
N ALA A 4 -1.68 4.51 16.66
CA ALA A 4 -0.25 4.36 16.93
C ALA A 4 0.46 3.72 15.74
N GLU A 5 -0.23 2.80 15.05
CA GLU A 5 0.30 2.16 13.87
C GLU A 5 0.54 3.16 12.73
N THR A 6 -0.43 4.03 12.49
CA THR A 6 -0.28 5.08 11.48
C THR A 6 0.88 6.00 11.82
N THR A 7 0.99 6.38 13.10
CA THR A 7 2.08 7.24 13.54
C THR A 7 3.44 6.62 13.29
N ALA A 8 3.57 5.32 13.54
CA ALA A 8 4.83 4.61 13.31
C ALA A 8 5.21 4.61 11.83
N LEU A 9 4.24 4.37 10.96
CA LEU A 9 4.49 4.38 9.51
C LEU A 9 4.85 5.76 9.00
N GLU A 10 4.23 6.81 9.56
CA GLU A 10 4.52 8.18 9.17
C GLU A 10 5.95 8.62 9.49
N ARG A 11 6.63 7.91 10.39
CA ARG A 11 8.02 8.20 10.72
C ARG A 11 9.02 7.67 9.71
N LEU A 12 8.57 6.81 8.80
CA LEU A 12 9.45 6.26 7.78
C LEU A 12 9.77 7.33 6.72
N PRO A 13 10.99 7.38 6.24
CA PRO A 13 11.34 8.31 5.17
C PRO A 13 10.52 8.04 3.91
N ASN A 14 10.23 9.08 3.16
CA ASN A 14 9.49 8.96 1.91
C ASN A 14 10.16 8.00 0.93
N GLU A 15 11.49 8.00 0.88
CA GLU A 15 12.22 7.09 0.02
C GLU A 15 11.98 5.64 0.40
N THR A 16 11.83 5.37 1.70
CA THR A 16 11.56 4.01 2.19
C THR A 16 10.19 3.55 1.74
N ILE A 17 9.20 4.43 1.87
CA ILE A 17 7.84 4.12 1.43
C ILE A 17 7.81 3.90 -0.07
N GLN A 18 8.49 4.75 -0.81
CA GLN A 18 8.56 4.62 -2.27
C GLN A 18 9.27 3.33 -2.67
N ALA A 19 10.35 2.97 -2.00
CA ALA A 19 11.06 1.74 -2.28
C ALA A 19 10.20 0.52 -2.03
N ALA A 20 9.45 0.52 -0.93
CA ALA A 20 8.52 -0.57 -0.63
C ALA A 20 7.43 -0.68 -1.69
N PHE A 21 6.92 0.47 -2.11
CA PHE A 21 5.89 0.54 -3.14
C PHE A 21 6.42 -0.01 -4.48
N ASP A 22 7.66 0.33 -4.81
CA ASP A 22 8.29 -0.09 -6.06
C ASP A 22 8.52 -1.60 -6.13
N LYS A 23 8.53 -2.28 -4.99
CA LYS A 23 8.68 -3.73 -4.96
C LYS A 23 7.40 -4.47 -5.33
N LEU A 24 6.27 -3.79 -5.33
CA LEU A 24 5.02 -4.39 -5.75
C LEU A 24 5.04 -4.64 -7.25
N SER A 25 4.34 -5.69 -7.71
CA SER A 25 4.13 -5.87 -9.13
C SER A 25 3.38 -4.67 -9.69
N ASP A 26 3.47 -4.44 -10.99
CA ASP A 26 2.78 -3.33 -11.64
C ASP A 26 1.28 -3.39 -11.37
N GLU A 27 0.71 -4.58 -11.41
CA GLU A 27 -0.72 -4.77 -11.19
C GLU A 27 -1.15 -4.41 -9.77
N HIS A 28 -0.37 -4.82 -8.78
CA HIS A 28 -0.67 -4.52 -7.38
C HIS A 28 -0.44 -3.04 -7.10
N ARG A 29 0.65 -2.50 -7.60
CA ARG A 29 1.00 -1.10 -7.38
C ARG A 29 -0.08 -0.17 -7.94
N ALA A 30 -0.58 -0.47 -9.13
CA ALA A 30 -1.58 0.37 -9.77
C ALA A 30 -2.86 0.47 -8.94
N VAL A 31 -3.39 -0.67 -8.45
CA VAL A 31 -4.64 -0.63 -7.69
C VAL A 31 -4.44 0.01 -6.32
N VAL A 32 -3.31 -0.26 -5.66
CA VAL A 32 -3.03 0.34 -4.35
C VAL A 32 -2.87 1.86 -4.50
N TYR A 33 -2.16 2.29 -5.52
CA TYR A 33 -1.98 3.71 -5.77
C TYR A 33 -3.32 4.42 -6.01
N LEU A 34 -4.14 3.85 -6.88
CA LEU A 34 -5.43 4.46 -7.21
C LEU A 34 -6.37 4.49 -6.01
N ALA A 35 -6.34 3.47 -5.17
CA ALA A 35 -7.22 3.40 -4.01
C ALA A 35 -6.71 4.24 -2.85
N ASP A 36 -5.44 4.13 -2.51
CA ASP A 36 -4.91 4.68 -1.26
C ASP A 36 -4.27 6.05 -1.42
N VAL A 37 -3.75 6.37 -2.59
CA VAL A 37 -3.15 7.68 -2.84
C VAL A 37 -4.16 8.61 -3.53
N GLU A 38 -4.76 8.16 -4.63
CA GLU A 38 -5.70 8.96 -5.39
C GLU A 38 -7.12 8.88 -4.85
N GLN A 39 -7.40 7.90 -4.01
CA GLN A 39 -8.69 7.74 -3.32
C GLN A 39 -9.88 7.55 -4.27
N PHE A 40 -9.65 6.88 -5.38
CA PHE A 40 -10.75 6.45 -6.25
C PHE A 40 -11.52 5.32 -5.59
N SER A 41 -12.82 5.24 -5.89
CA SER A 41 -13.62 4.10 -5.44
C SER A 41 -13.19 2.84 -6.19
N TYR A 42 -13.52 1.68 -5.65
CA TYR A 42 -13.17 0.42 -6.30
C TYR A 42 -13.85 0.29 -7.66
N LYS A 43 -15.07 0.81 -7.77
CA LYS A 43 -15.79 0.82 -9.02
C LYS A 43 -15.08 1.70 -10.05
N GLU A 44 -14.62 2.85 -9.63
CA GLU A 44 -13.87 3.73 -10.51
C GLU A 44 -12.56 3.08 -10.97
N ILE A 45 -11.86 2.40 -10.06
CA ILE A 45 -10.63 1.71 -10.39
C ILE A 45 -10.89 0.61 -11.41
N SER A 46 -11.97 -0.15 -11.21
CA SER A 46 -12.41 -1.16 -12.16
C SER A 46 -12.58 -0.56 -13.57
N GLN A 47 -13.18 0.60 -13.64
CA GLN A 47 -13.41 1.29 -14.91
C GLN A 47 -12.11 1.84 -15.49
N ILE A 48 -11.27 2.45 -14.67
CA ILE A 48 -10.00 3.02 -15.12
C ILE A 48 -9.08 1.95 -15.70
N LEU A 49 -8.97 0.83 -15.01
CA LEU A 49 -8.06 -0.24 -15.42
C LEU A 49 -8.69 -1.26 -16.37
N GLY A 50 -10.00 -1.20 -16.56
CA GLY A 50 -10.69 -2.14 -17.43
C GLY A 50 -10.66 -3.57 -16.91
N ILE A 51 -10.77 -3.75 -15.59
CA ILE A 51 -10.73 -5.06 -14.96
C ILE A 51 -11.99 -5.25 -14.10
N PRO A 52 -12.39 -6.51 -13.82
CA PRO A 52 -13.55 -6.76 -12.97
C PRO A 52 -13.35 -6.24 -11.56
N LEU A 53 -14.43 -5.87 -10.91
CA LEU A 53 -14.40 -5.37 -9.55
C LEU A 53 -13.76 -6.37 -8.58
N GLY A 54 -14.07 -7.65 -8.73
CA GLY A 54 -13.47 -8.68 -7.91
C GLY A 54 -11.95 -8.74 -8.04
N THR A 55 -11.46 -8.47 -9.24
CA THR A 55 -10.02 -8.41 -9.50
C THR A 55 -9.39 -7.20 -8.80
N VAL A 56 -10.08 -6.06 -8.80
CA VAL A 56 -9.62 -4.88 -8.05
C VAL A 56 -9.47 -5.24 -6.57
N MET A 57 -10.48 -5.85 -5.99
CA MET A 57 -10.47 -6.19 -4.58
C MET A 57 -9.38 -7.20 -4.23
N SER A 58 -9.21 -8.21 -5.07
CA SER A 58 -8.19 -9.23 -4.88
C SER A 58 -6.78 -8.63 -4.95
N ARG A 59 -6.54 -7.80 -5.95
CA ARG A 59 -5.24 -7.14 -6.12
C ARG A 59 -4.95 -6.15 -5.00
N LEU A 60 -5.98 -5.44 -4.53
CA LEU A 60 -5.82 -4.54 -3.40
C LEU A 60 -5.44 -5.29 -2.13
N HIS A 61 -6.12 -6.40 -1.87
CA HIS A 61 -5.82 -7.21 -0.68
C HIS A 61 -4.37 -7.69 -0.70
N ARG A 62 -3.94 -8.24 -1.82
CA ARG A 62 -2.58 -8.75 -1.96
C ARG A 62 -1.54 -7.64 -1.96
N GLY A 63 -1.84 -6.56 -2.67
CA GLY A 63 -0.93 -5.42 -2.74
C GLY A 63 -0.72 -4.76 -1.40
N ARG A 64 -1.80 -4.54 -0.66
CA ARG A 64 -1.72 -3.95 0.68
C ARG A 64 -0.99 -4.86 1.66
N SER A 65 -1.22 -6.16 1.57
CA SER A 65 -0.54 -7.12 2.43
C SER A 65 0.95 -7.11 2.18
N GLN A 66 1.36 -7.14 0.91
CA GLN A 66 2.75 -7.10 0.53
C GLN A 66 3.41 -5.78 0.97
N LEU A 67 2.72 -4.67 0.75
CA LEU A 67 3.24 -3.36 1.15
C LEU A 67 3.44 -3.29 2.65
N ARG A 68 2.49 -3.81 3.42
CA ARG A 68 2.60 -3.84 4.87
C ARG A 68 3.82 -4.65 5.31
N ASP A 69 4.04 -5.80 4.68
CA ASP A 69 5.19 -6.64 5.01
C ASP A 69 6.50 -5.93 4.72
N GLU A 70 6.58 -5.27 3.58
CA GLU A 70 7.79 -4.51 3.21
C GLU A 70 8.06 -3.37 4.18
N LEU A 71 7.02 -2.62 4.54
CA LEU A 71 7.16 -1.51 5.47
C LEU A 71 7.49 -1.97 6.88
N SER A 72 6.95 -3.11 7.29
CA SER A 72 7.26 -3.68 8.61
C SER A 72 8.74 -4.07 8.69
N GLU A 73 9.29 -4.58 7.62
CA GLU A 73 10.70 -4.93 7.58
C GLU A 73 11.59 -3.69 7.70
N TYR A 74 11.25 -2.63 6.96
CA TYR A 74 11.96 -1.36 7.08
C TYR A 74 11.84 -0.77 8.47
N ALA A 75 10.65 -0.84 9.08
CA ALA A 75 10.43 -0.32 10.41
C ALA A 75 11.33 -1.02 11.43
N ARG A 76 11.50 -2.33 11.28
CA ARG A 76 12.40 -3.08 12.17
C ARG A 76 13.84 -2.66 11.99
N GLU A 77 14.28 -2.43 10.76
CA GLU A 77 15.65 -1.97 10.48
C GLU A 77 15.95 -0.63 11.11
N TYR A 78 14.95 0.27 11.13
CA TYR A 78 15.13 1.60 11.71
C TYR A 78 14.84 1.63 13.21
N GLY A 79 14.53 0.50 13.82
CA GLY A 79 14.23 0.46 15.24
C GLY A 79 12.92 1.11 15.61
N ILE A 80 12.02 1.33 14.66
CA ILE A 80 10.70 1.87 14.91
C ILE A 80 9.85 0.73 15.48
N GLY A 81 9.24 0.98 16.62
CA GLY A 81 8.56 -0.07 17.36
C GLY A 81 7.37 -0.67 16.65
N VAL A 82 7.63 -1.67 15.85
CA VAL A 82 6.61 -2.51 15.25
C VAL A 82 6.71 -3.86 15.94
N LYS A 83 5.62 -4.28 16.51
CA LYS A 83 5.60 -5.55 17.23
C LYS A 83 4.77 -6.56 16.49
#